data_0addf25835f9a9dbad2a3c098dea7521
#
_entry.id   0addf25835f9a9dbad2a3c098dea7521
#
_cell.length_a   1.000
_cell.length_b   1.000
_cell.length_c   1.000
_cell.angle_alpha   90.00
_cell.angle_beta   90.00
_cell.angle_gamma   90.00
#
_symmetry.space_group_name_H-M   'P 1'
#
loop_
_entity.id
_entity.type
_entity.pdbx_description
1 polymer ?
#
loop_
_entity_poly.entity_id
_entity_poly.type
_entity_poly.pdbx_seq_one_letter_code
_entity_poly.pdbx_strand_id
1 'polypeptide(L)'
;MKIRFADSRPTGDFALVLPVAGKNRSALEALGDARTQVEAGHNRQRFEGEAASAAELFVPAENGVRRLLVVGTGEGAPSEEGAEKLGGTIVSRLLTSGETHAVLDLSGLNYASHVAARLALAASPRAWRYDRYRTKLKDKQKPTLNELTIVGASGDAASRWEQRWLPVYEGVCVTRELVTEPANIIYPETFVERAQAAVKGLGIVVEVFDGAAMRKLGI
;
A
#
# COMPACT_ATOMS: atom_id res chain seq x y z
N MET A 1 6.29 -5.09 -1.15
CA MET A 1 4.88 -5.54 -1.15
C MET A 1 4.35 -5.43 -2.58
N LYS A 2 3.68 -6.48 -3.06
CA LYS A 2 3.10 -6.53 -4.41
C LYS A 2 1.66 -6.02 -4.38
N ILE A 3 1.26 -5.26 -5.39
CA ILE A 3 -0.13 -4.87 -5.61
C ILE A 3 -0.70 -5.71 -6.76
N ARG A 4 -1.92 -6.21 -6.57
CA ARG A 4 -2.71 -6.86 -7.63
C ARG A 4 -4.10 -6.27 -7.71
N PHE A 5 -4.69 -6.31 -8.89
CA PHE A 5 -6.10 -6.04 -9.12
C PHE A 5 -6.76 -7.33 -9.60
N ALA A 6 -7.96 -7.61 -9.11
CA ALA A 6 -8.72 -8.80 -9.45
C ALA A 6 -10.23 -8.51 -9.48
N ASP A 7 -10.97 -9.29 -10.25
CA ASP A 7 -12.43 -9.14 -10.36
C ASP A 7 -13.17 -9.75 -9.16
N SER A 8 -12.56 -10.73 -8.50
CA SER A 8 -13.14 -11.43 -7.36
C SER A 8 -12.08 -11.74 -6.30
N ARG A 9 -12.55 -12.01 -5.08
CA ARG A 9 -11.67 -12.44 -3.99
C ARG A 9 -10.97 -13.75 -4.36
N PRO A 10 -9.66 -13.88 -4.11
CA PRO A 10 -8.95 -15.14 -4.29
C PRO A 10 -9.44 -16.19 -3.28
N THR A 11 -9.16 -17.45 -3.57
CA THR A 11 -9.29 -18.53 -2.60
C THR A 11 -8.12 -18.54 -1.62
N GLY A 12 -8.29 -19.23 -0.48
CA GLY A 12 -7.23 -19.40 0.51
C GLY A 12 -7.26 -18.38 1.64
N ASP A 13 -6.12 -18.26 2.31
CA ASP A 13 -5.98 -17.44 3.50
C ASP A 13 -5.51 -16.02 3.18
N PHE A 14 -6.20 -15.03 3.73
CA PHE A 14 -5.88 -13.61 3.58
C PHE A 14 -6.62 -12.78 4.65
N ALA A 15 -6.08 -11.63 5.01
CA ALA A 15 -6.81 -10.64 5.77
C ALA A 15 -7.80 -9.91 4.86
N LEU A 16 -9.08 -9.91 5.22
CA LEU A 16 -10.11 -9.18 4.48
C LEU A 16 -10.16 -7.73 4.96
N VAL A 17 -10.14 -6.80 4.01
CA VAL A 17 -10.27 -5.37 4.27
C VAL A 17 -11.54 -4.85 3.62
N LEU A 18 -12.42 -4.24 4.43
CA LEU A 18 -13.66 -3.64 3.97
C LEU A 18 -13.65 -2.13 4.29
N PRO A 19 -13.71 -1.25 3.28
CA PRO A 19 -13.89 0.17 3.53
C PRO A 19 -15.36 0.49 3.81
N VAL A 20 -15.60 1.41 4.74
CA VAL A 20 -16.94 1.89 5.09
C VAL A 20 -16.98 3.41 5.13
N ALA A 21 -18.02 4.01 4.55
CA ALA A 21 -18.19 5.46 4.46
C ALA A 21 -19.10 5.95 5.60
N GLY A 22 -18.52 6.53 6.63
CA GLY A 22 -19.28 7.03 7.78
C GLY A 22 -20.19 5.95 8.35
N LYS A 23 -21.49 6.20 8.42
CA LYS A 23 -22.51 5.26 8.91
C LYS A 23 -22.97 4.23 7.87
N ASN A 24 -22.54 4.33 6.62
CA ASN A 24 -22.89 3.36 5.58
C ASN A 24 -22.15 2.05 5.83
N ARG A 25 -22.90 0.98 6.07
CA ARG A 25 -22.40 -0.38 6.36
C ARG A 25 -22.64 -1.38 5.23
N SER A 26 -22.98 -0.92 4.03
CA SER A 26 -23.29 -1.81 2.89
C SER A 26 -22.14 -2.78 2.56
N ALA A 27 -20.88 -2.34 2.71
CA ALA A 27 -19.72 -3.22 2.51
C ALA A 27 -19.72 -4.45 3.44
N LEU A 28 -20.38 -4.36 4.61
CA LEU A 28 -20.48 -5.49 5.56
C LEU A 28 -21.48 -6.55 5.12
N GLU A 29 -22.33 -6.29 4.13
CA GLU A 29 -23.26 -7.30 3.56
C GLU A 29 -22.49 -8.49 2.99
N ALA A 30 -21.28 -8.26 2.52
CA ALA A 30 -20.38 -9.29 2.03
C ALA A 30 -19.93 -10.31 3.12
N LEU A 31 -20.26 -10.08 4.38
CA LEU A 31 -19.91 -10.94 5.52
C LEU A 31 -21.00 -11.96 5.86
N GLY A 32 -22.20 -11.86 5.23
CA GLY A 32 -23.31 -12.77 5.53
C GLY A 32 -23.64 -12.82 7.02
N ASP A 33 -23.68 -14.01 7.60
CA ASP A 33 -24.05 -14.26 9.00
C ASP A 33 -23.11 -13.58 10.01
N ALA A 34 -21.86 -13.36 9.66
CA ALA A 34 -20.89 -12.68 10.53
C ALA A 34 -21.16 -11.17 10.70
N ARG A 35 -22.01 -10.57 9.86
CA ARG A 35 -22.30 -9.14 9.89
C ARG A 35 -22.75 -8.62 11.27
N THR A 36 -23.70 -9.28 11.89
CA THR A 36 -24.27 -8.88 13.19
C THR A 36 -23.18 -8.83 14.29
N GLN A 37 -22.28 -9.81 14.30
CA GLN A 37 -21.17 -9.83 15.27
C GLN A 37 -20.19 -8.71 15.01
N VAL A 38 -19.90 -8.41 13.74
CA VAL A 38 -19.00 -7.33 13.34
C VAL A 38 -19.59 -5.97 13.73
N GLU A 39 -20.87 -5.73 13.48
CA GLU A 39 -21.56 -4.49 13.90
C GLU A 39 -21.56 -4.33 15.42
N ALA A 40 -21.81 -5.39 16.18
CA ALA A 40 -21.70 -5.36 17.62
C ALA A 40 -20.26 -5.03 18.10
N GLY A 41 -19.24 -5.58 17.43
CA GLY A 41 -17.83 -5.27 17.66
C GLY A 41 -17.49 -3.81 17.37
N HIS A 42 -18.00 -3.25 16.28
CA HIS A 42 -17.86 -1.83 15.95
C HIS A 42 -18.41 -0.92 17.05
N ASN A 43 -19.60 -1.22 17.56
CA ASN A 43 -20.21 -0.47 18.65
C ASN A 43 -19.35 -0.50 19.92
N ARG A 44 -18.76 -1.66 20.24
CA ARG A 44 -17.84 -1.82 21.37
C ARG A 44 -16.54 -1.03 21.20
N GLN A 45 -16.03 -0.93 19.97
CA GLN A 45 -14.83 -0.16 19.64
C GLN A 45 -15.14 1.32 19.38
N ARG A 46 -16.40 1.74 19.43
CA ARG A 46 -16.85 3.10 19.07
C ARG A 46 -16.40 3.50 17.66
N PHE A 47 -16.43 2.54 16.74
CA PHE A 47 -16.02 2.77 15.36
C PHE A 47 -17.20 3.39 14.58
N GLU A 48 -17.05 4.63 14.16
CA GLU A 48 -18.08 5.37 13.42
C GLU A 48 -17.76 5.51 11.91
N GLY A 49 -16.59 5.06 11.47
CA GLY A 49 -16.19 5.07 10.06
C GLY A 49 -15.58 6.38 9.59
N GLU A 50 -15.02 7.17 10.51
CA GLU A 50 -14.26 8.38 10.17
C GLU A 50 -13.05 8.05 9.29
N ALA A 51 -12.61 9.01 8.49
CA ALA A 51 -11.49 8.81 7.59
C ALA A 51 -10.23 8.34 8.35
N ALA A 52 -9.61 7.27 7.85
CA ALA A 52 -8.44 6.61 8.42
C ALA A 52 -8.66 5.94 9.79
N SER A 53 -9.90 5.92 10.32
CA SER A 53 -10.24 5.07 11.46
C SER A 53 -10.21 3.59 11.04
N ALA A 54 -9.97 2.68 12.00
CA ALA A 54 -9.97 1.25 11.69
C ALA A 54 -10.46 0.44 12.89
N ALA A 55 -11.30 -0.55 12.60
CA ALA A 55 -11.72 -1.59 13.53
C ALA A 55 -11.19 -2.93 13.07
N GLU A 56 -10.59 -3.68 13.97
CA GLU A 56 -10.03 -4.99 13.71
C GLU A 56 -10.82 -6.06 14.47
N LEU A 57 -11.23 -7.10 13.74
CA LEU A 57 -11.99 -8.23 14.27
C LEU A 57 -11.49 -9.52 13.62
N PHE A 58 -11.96 -10.65 14.16
CA PHE A 58 -11.76 -11.95 13.55
C PHE A 58 -13.12 -12.57 13.27
N VAL A 59 -13.32 -13.06 12.06
CA VAL A 59 -14.57 -13.67 11.59
C VAL A 59 -14.34 -15.12 11.20
N PRO A 60 -15.36 -15.99 11.27
CA PRO A 60 -15.27 -17.36 10.77
C PRO A 60 -14.83 -17.40 9.30
N ALA A 61 -14.02 -18.39 8.94
CA ALA A 61 -13.58 -18.70 7.59
C ALA A 61 -13.51 -20.22 7.40
N GLU A 62 -13.37 -20.68 6.16
CA GLU A 62 -13.33 -22.12 5.84
C GLU A 62 -12.30 -22.90 6.66
N ASN A 63 -11.13 -22.29 6.92
CA ASN A 63 -10.02 -22.92 7.65
C ASN A 63 -9.81 -22.31 9.04
N GLY A 64 -10.88 -21.91 9.73
CA GLY A 64 -10.78 -21.35 11.07
C GLY A 64 -11.28 -19.91 11.17
N VAL A 65 -10.39 -18.96 11.42
CA VAL A 65 -10.74 -17.53 11.54
C VAL A 65 -9.94 -16.69 10.56
N ARG A 66 -10.57 -15.66 10.03
CA ARG A 66 -9.96 -14.67 9.14
C ARG A 66 -9.90 -13.31 9.84
N ARG A 67 -8.78 -12.64 9.73
CA ARG A 67 -8.66 -11.24 10.14
C ARG A 67 -9.53 -10.37 9.24
N LEU A 68 -10.38 -9.57 9.85
CA LEU A 68 -11.17 -8.55 9.21
C LEU A 68 -10.69 -7.17 9.68
N LEU A 69 -10.26 -6.35 8.75
CA LEU A 69 -9.95 -4.95 8.99
C LEU A 69 -11.02 -4.09 8.32
N VAL A 70 -11.84 -3.42 9.10
CA VAL A 70 -12.79 -2.44 8.57
C VAL A 70 -12.17 -1.06 8.68
N VAL A 71 -12.10 -0.33 7.58
CA VAL A 71 -11.45 0.98 7.53
C VAL A 71 -12.46 2.06 7.15
N GLY A 72 -12.54 3.09 7.97
CA GLY A 72 -13.37 4.26 7.71
C GLY A 72 -12.80 5.12 6.59
N THR A 73 -13.66 5.54 5.68
CA THR A 73 -13.31 6.46 4.59
C THR A 73 -13.86 7.87 4.82
N GLY A 74 -14.54 8.07 5.93
CA GLY A 74 -15.29 9.32 6.19
C GLY A 74 -16.59 9.37 5.42
N GLU A 75 -17.20 10.54 5.37
CA GLU A 75 -18.44 10.79 4.62
C GLU A 75 -18.14 11.24 3.19
N GLY A 76 -19.09 10.99 2.30
CA GLY A 76 -19.03 11.43 0.91
C GLY A 76 -18.53 10.39 -0.09
N ALA A 77 -18.37 10.82 -1.33
CA ALA A 77 -17.88 9.98 -2.42
C ALA A 77 -16.37 9.70 -2.26
N PRO A 78 -15.90 8.55 -2.74
CA PRO A 78 -14.48 8.26 -2.77
C PRO A 78 -13.68 9.32 -3.52
N SER A 79 -12.67 9.88 -2.85
CA SER A 79 -11.76 10.89 -3.42
C SER A 79 -10.34 10.33 -3.50
N GLU A 80 -9.46 10.98 -4.28
CA GLU A 80 -8.05 10.60 -4.34
C GLU A 80 -7.39 10.68 -2.97
N GLU A 81 -7.62 11.75 -2.21
CA GLU A 81 -7.09 11.92 -0.85
C GLU A 81 -7.62 10.84 0.11
N GLY A 82 -8.91 10.53 0.04
CA GLY A 82 -9.53 9.46 0.83
C GLY A 82 -8.95 8.09 0.49
N ALA A 83 -8.72 7.82 -0.79
CA ALA A 83 -8.08 6.59 -1.26
C ALA A 83 -6.63 6.47 -0.77
N GLU A 84 -5.88 7.56 -0.77
CA GLU A 84 -4.52 7.59 -0.23
C GLU A 84 -4.49 7.30 1.27
N LYS A 85 -5.39 7.93 2.04
CA LYS A 85 -5.57 7.65 3.47
C LYS A 85 -5.93 6.19 3.71
N LEU A 86 -6.84 5.62 2.93
CA LEU A 86 -7.26 4.22 3.01
C LEU A 86 -6.08 3.29 2.75
N GLY A 87 -5.35 3.45 1.64
CA GLY A 87 -4.19 2.62 1.30
C GLY A 87 -3.10 2.69 2.37
N GLY A 88 -2.78 3.87 2.86
CA GLY A 88 -1.81 4.07 3.94
C GLY A 88 -2.24 3.42 5.26
N THR A 89 -3.53 3.51 5.62
CA THR A 89 -4.10 2.93 6.84
C THR A 89 -4.03 1.41 6.80
N ILE A 90 -4.44 0.78 5.69
CA ILE A 90 -4.39 -0.67 5.51
C ILE A 90 -2.99 -1.20 5.79
N VAL A 91 -2.00 -0.64 5.10
CA VAL A 91 -0.62 -1.11 5.25
C VAL A 91 -0.06 -0.80 6.63
N SER A 92 -0.40 0.34 7.21
CA SER A 92 0.00 0.68 8.58
C SER A 92 -0.46 -0.36 9.61
N ARG A 93 -1.65 -0.93 9.41
CA ARG A 93 -2.23 -1.93 10.32
C ARG A 93 -1.74 -3.35 10.06
N LEU A 94 -1.52 -3.70 8.79
CA LEU A 94 -1.26 -5.09 8.40
C LEU A 94 0.21 -5.40 8.12
N LEU A 95 1.08 -4.41 7.96
CA LEU A 95 2.47 -4.64 7.52
C LEU A 95 3.24 -5.63 8.40
N THR A 96 3.03 -5.59 9.71
CA THR A 96 3.71 -6.46 10.70
C THR A 96 2.74 -7.30 11.52
N SER A 97 1.53 -7.53 11.01
CA SER A 97 0.44 -8.17 11.72
C SER A 97 0.52 -9.71 11.78
N GLY A 98 1.44 -10.31 11.04
CA GLY A 98 1.50 -11.75 10.79
C GLY A 98 0.85 -12.17 9.48
N GLU A 99 -0.03 -11.34 8.90
CA GLU A 99 -0.66 -11.62 7.61
C GLU A 99 0.35 -11.47 6.47
N THR A 100 0.31 -12.40 5.52
CA THR A 100 1.15 -12.36 4.33
C THR A 100 0.43 -11.78 3.11
N HIS A 101 -0.88 -11.89 3.09
CA HIS A 101 -1.76 -11.44 2.01
C HIS A 101 -2.97 -10.68 2.60
N ALA A 102 -3.30 -9.56 2.00
CA ALA A 102 -4.52 -8.81 2.30
C ALA A 102 -5.36 -8.62 1.03
N VAL A 103 -6.67 -8.69 1.19
CA VAL A 103 -7.63 -8.44 0.11
C VAL A 103 -8.50 -7.25 0.50
N LEU A 104 -8.34 -6.15 -0.23
CA LEU A 104 -9.21 -4.99 -0.13
C LEU A 104 -10.36 -5.17 -1.10
N ASP A 105 -11.56 -5.28 -0.57
CA ASP A 105 -12.76 -5.45 -1.39
C ASP A 105 -13.52 -4.13 -1.54
N LEU A 106 -13.50 -3.60 -2.75
CA LEU A 106 -14.21 -2.40 -3.17
C LEU A 106 -15.56 -2.73 -3.85
N SER A 107 -15.95 -3.99 -3.93
CA SER A 107 -17.20 -4.42 -4.57
C SER A 107 -18.39 -3.73 -3.89
N GLY A 108 -19.30 -3.20 -4.69
CA GLY A 108 -20.44 -2.45 -4.19
C GLY A 108 -20.12 -0.99 -3.80
N LEU A 109 -18.87 -0.57 -3.96
CA LEU A 109 -18.45 0.81 -3.78
C LEU A 109 -18.04 1.40 -5.12
N ASN A 110 -18.52 2.59 -5.43
CA ASN A 110 -18.25 3.24 -6.72
C ASN A 110 -16.87 3.94 -6.73
N TYR A 111 -15.79 3.14 -6.56
CA TYR A 111 -14.44 3.66 -6.73
C TYR A 111 -14.10 3.77 -8.21
N ALA A 112 -13.94 5.01 -8.70
CA ALA A 112 -13.43 5.24 -10.04
C ALA A 112 -12.01 4.64 -10.19
N SER A 113 -11.66 4.18 -11.39
CA SER A 113 -10.39 3.50 -11.65
C SER A 113 -9.15 4.30 -11.25
N HIS A 114 -9.16 5.63 -11.48
CA HIS A 114 -8.07 6.51 -11.07
C HIS A 114 -7.93 6.61 -9.55
N VAL A 115 -9.05 6.59 -8.80
CA VAL A 115 -9.05 6.61 -7.33
C VAL A 115 -8.52 5.30 -6.77
N ALA A 116 -8.90 4.15 -7.33
CA ALA A 116 -8.39 2.84 -6.93
C ALA A 116 -6.87 2.71 -7.23
N ALA A 117 -6.40 3.25 -8.35
CA ALA A 117 -4.97 3.28 -8.66
C ALA A 117 -4.17 4.18 -7.71
N ARG A 118 -4.73 5.30 -7.24
CA ARG A 118 -4.14 6.18 -6.23
C ARG A 118 -4.04 5.50 -4.87
N LEU A 119 -5.01 4.69 -4.50
CA LEU A 119 -4.96 3.86 -3.29
C LEU A 119 -3.75 2.92 -3.32
N ALA A 120 -3.52 2.23 -4.45
CA ALA A 120 -2.35 1.38 -4.66
C ALA A 120 -1.04 2.16 -4.53
N LEU A 121 -1.00 3.39 -5.09
CA LEU A 121 0.15 4.28 -4.94
C LEU A 121 0.45 4.61 -3.48
N ALA A 122 -0.57 4.92 -2.67
CA ALA A 122 -0.33 5.27 -1.28
C ALA A 122 0.03 4.06 -0.40
N ALA A 123 -0.53 2.89 -0.69
CA ALA A 123 -0.21 1.65 0.00
C ALA A 123 1.27 1.25 -0.18
N SER A 124 1.81 1.41 -1.39
CA SER A 124 3.14 0.93 -1.75
C SER A 124 4.27 1.62 -0.99
N PRO A 125 4.38 2.97 -0.95
CA PRO A 125 5.40 3.66 -0.16
C PRO A 125 5.25 3.47 1.35
N ARG A 126 4.04 3.17 1.82
CA ARG A 126 3.82 2.88 3.25
C ARG A 126 4.38 1.51 3.65
N ALA A 127 4.45 0.57 2.71
CA ALA A 127 5.07 -0.72 2.90
C ALA A 127 6.60 -0.68 2.80
N TRP A 128 7.16 0.39 2.21
CA TRP A 128 8.60 0.51 2.03
C TRP A 128 9.31 0.65 3.38
N ARG A 129 10.37 -0.13 3.56
CA ARG A 129 11.22 -0.12 4.75
C ARG A 129 12.68 -0.21 4.34
N TYR A 130 13.52 0.46 5.12
CA TYR A 130 14.96 0.39 4.98
C TYR A 130 15.54 -0.34 6.19
N ASP A 131 15.46 -1.66 6.17
CA ASP A 131 15.89 -2.51 7.30
C ASP A 131 17.25 -3.17 7.05
N ARG A 132 17.98 -2.77 6.01
CA ARG A 132 19.25 -3.36 5.55
C ARG A 132 20.28 -3.52 6.66
N TYR A 133 20.39 -2.56 7.55
CA TYR A 133 21.36 -2.56 8.65
C TYR A 133 20.74 -2.92 10.01
N ARG A 134 19.48 -3.31 10.05
CA ARG A 134 18.77 -3.68 11.28
C ARG A 134 18.91 -5.18 11.56
N THR A 135 20.02 -5.59 12.12
CA THR A 135 20.34 -7.01 12.38
C THR A 135 19.62 -7.62 13.59
N LYS A 136 19.00 -6.80 14.45
CA LYS A 136 18.37 -7.23 15.71
C LYS A 136 16.85 -7.03 15.75
N LEU A 137 16.18 -7.00 14.60
CA LEU A 137 14.72 -6.91 14.55
C LEU A 137 14.10 -8.17 15.16
N LYS A 138 13.20 -7.96 16.13
CA LYS A 138 12.33 -9.02 16.66
C LYS A 138 11.34 -9.45 15.57
N ASP A 139 10.90 -10.71 15.60
CA ASP A 139 10.00 -11.24 14.56
C ASP A 139 8.72 -10.39 14.40
N LYS A 140 8.12 -9.95 15.51
CA LYS A 140 6.95 -9.05 15.50
C LYS A 140 7.17 -7.66 14.84
N GLN A 141 8.41 -7.29 14.55
CA GLN A 141 8.78 -6.02 13.92
C GLN A 141 9.08 -6.18 12.43
N LYS A 142 9.24 -7.44 11.98
CA LYS A 142 9.51 -7.73 10.58
C LYS A 142 8.24 -7.58 9.75
N PRO A 143 8.32 -6.99 8.55
CA PRO A 143 7.21 -6.99 7.61
C PRO A 143 6.80 -8.42 7.27
N THR A 144 5.51 -8.70 7.33
CA THR A 144 4.92 -9.97 6.92
C THR A 144 4.04 -9.83 5.69
N LEU A 145 3.38 -8.65 5.51
CA LEU A 145 2.50 -8.40 4.38
C LEU A 145 3.29 -8.30 3.07
N ASN A 146 3.13 -9.31 2.22
CA ASN A 146 3.83 -9.42 0.94
C ASN A 146 2.96 -8.98 -0.25
N GLU A 147 1.64 -9.11 -0.13
CA GLU A 147 0.71 -8.83 -1.22
C GLU A 147 -0.56 -8.14 -0.72
N LEU A 148 -1.03 -7.15 -1.50
CA LEU A 148 -2.33 -6.53 -1.37
C LEU A 148 -3.09 -6.70 -2.69
N THR A 149 -4.18 -7.47 -2.66
CA THR A 149 -5.10 -7.60 -3.80
C THR A 149 -6.27 -6.64 -3.63
N ILE A 150 -6.55 -5.84 -4.66
CA ILE A 150 -7.67 -4.90 -4.72
C ILE A 150 -8.73 -5.52 -5.63
N VAL A 151 -9.90 -5.75 -5.07
CA VAL A 151 -11.03 -6.41 -5.75
C VAL A 151 -12.15 -5.40 -5.99
N GLY A 152 -12.88 -5.55 -7.08
CA GLY A 152 -14.03 -4.71 -7.39
C GLY A 152 -13.66 -3.29 -7.83
N ALA A 153 -12.40 -3.03 -8.16
CA ALA A 153 -12.00 -1.79 -8.81
C ALA A 153 -12.48 -1.79 -10.26
N SER A 154 -13.15 -0.71 -10.67
CA SER A 154 -13.72 -0.63 -12.02
C SER A 154 -12.68 -0.32 -13.11
N GLY A 155 -12.96 -0.80 -14.32
CA GLY A 155 -12.31 -0.37 -15.55
C GLY A 155 -10.81 -0.63 -15.62
N ASP A 156 -10.03 0.43 -15.91
CA ASP A 156 -8.62 0.40 -16.20
C ASP A 156 -7.71 0.64 -14.98
N ALA A 157 -8.19 0.39 -13.75
CA ALA A 157 -7.43 0.64 -12.52
C ALA A 157 -6.06 -0.07 -12.49
N ALA A 158 -6.01 -1.34 -12.91
CA ALA A 158 -4.78 -2.11 -13.02
C ALA A 158 -3.80 -1.47 -14.01
N SER A 159 -4.28 -1.13 -15.20
CA SER A 159 -3.47 -0.48 -16.24
C SER A 159 -2.95 0.89 -15.79
N ARG A 160 -3.78 1.70 -15.11
CA ARG A 160 -3.36 2.98 -14.52
C ARG A 160 -2.28 2.80 -13.46
N TRP A 161 -2.40 1.77 -12.64
CA TRP A 161 -1.38 1.41 -11.67
C TRP A 161 -0.07 1.06 -12.38
N GLU A 162 -0.10 0.09 -13.29
CA GLU A 162 1.09 -0.44 -13.95
C GLU A 162 1.82 0.57 -14.83
N GLN A 163 1.08 1.36 -15.61
CA GLN A 163 1.68 2.27 -16.59
C GLN A 163 2.05 3.65 -16.03
N ARG A 164 1.40 4.09 -14.96
CA ARG A 164 1.63 5.42 -14.40
C ARG A 164 2.21 5.40 -13.00
N TRP A 165 1.56 4.70 -12.07
CA TRP A 165 1.87 4.87 -10.65
C TRP A 165 2.96 3.93 -10.16
N LEU A 166 3.07 2.74 -10.72
CA LEU A 166 4.16 1.82 -10.40
C LEU A 166 5.54 2.41 -10.76
N PRO A 167 5.76 2.99 -11.96
CA PRO A 167 7.03 3.68 -12.25
C PRO A 167 7.32 4.86 -11.31
N VAL A 168 6.29 5.63 -10.93
CA VAL A 168 6.45 6.70 -9.93
C VAL A 168 6.88 6.15 -8.58
N TYR A 169 6.24 5.08 -8.13
CA TYR A 169 6.62 4.39 -6.88
C TYR A 169 8.06 3.85 -6.94
N GLU A 170 8.47 3.24 -8.04
CA GLU A 170 9.83 2.75 -8.24
C GLU A 170 10.85 3.90 -8.15
N GLY A 171 10.59 5.04 -8.77
CA GLY A 171 11.42 6.23 -8.63
C GLY A 171 11.49 6.76 -7.20
N VAL A 172 10.36 6.73 -6.47
CA VAL A 172 10.33 7.08 -5.03
C VAL A 172 11.18 6.11 -4.22
N CYS A 173 11.19 4.82 -4.53
CA CYS A 173 12.04 3.84 -3.84
C CYS A 173 13.52 4.14 -4.05
N VAL A 174 13.94 4.40 -5.28
CA VAL A 174 15.33 4.80 -5.61
C VAL A 174 15.75 6.03 -4.81
N THR A 175 14.91 7.07 -4.81
CA THR A 175 15.19 8.31 -4.07
C THR A 175 15.32 8.03 -2.57
N ARG A 176 14.39 7.25 -1.99
CA ARG A 176 14.43 6.90 -0.56
C ARG A 176 15.66 6.08 -0.20
N GLU A 177 16.09 5.15 -1.04
CA GLU A 177 17.31 4.39 -0.83
C GLU A 177 18.54 5.31 -0.80
N LEU A 178 18.68 6.18 -1.81
CA LEU A 178 19.80 7.11 -1.91
C LEU A 178 19.89 8.06 -0.71
N VAL A 179 18.74 8.57 -0.24
CA VAL A 179 18.70 9.51 0.91
C VAL A 179 18.91 8.79 2.25
N THR A 180 18.55 7.51 2.35
CA THR A 180 18.62 6.77 3.61
C THR A 180 19.97 6.09 3.84
N GLU A 181 20.71 5.82 2.75
CA GLU A 181 22.04 5.22 2.85
C GLU A 181 23.02 6.10 3.65
N PRO A 182 23.86 5.52 4.51
CA PRO A 182 24.85 6.27 5.25
C PRO A 182 25.98 6.78 4.36
N ALA A 183 26.63 7.89 4.77
CA ALA A 183 27.63 8.59 3.99
C ALA A 183 28.90 7.78 3.66
N ASN A 184 29.15 6.71 4.37
CA ASN A 184 30.25 5.77 4.05
C ASN A 184 29.90 4.80 2.91
N ILE A 185 28.63 4.76 2.48
CA ILE A 185 28.15 3.94 1.38
C ILE A 185 27.77 4.81 0.18
N ILE A 186 27.12 5.98 0.44
CA ILE A 186 26.68 6.89 -0.61
C ILE A 186 27.57 8.15 -0.59
N TYR A 187 28.38 8.29 -1.60
CA TYR A 187 29.23 9.44 -1.90
C TYR A 187 29.22 9.68 -3.41
N PRO A 188 29.82 10.75 -3.95
CA PRO A 188 29.58 11.15 -5.36
C PRO A 188 29.70 10.02 -6.37
N GLU A 189 30.73 9.21 -6.30
CA GLU A 189 30.97 8.12 -7.25
C GLU A 189 29.90 7.02 -7.14
N THR A 190 29.59 6.55 -5.94
CA THR A 190 28.56 5.51 -5.74
C THR A 190 27.16 6.04 -5.98
N PHE A 191 26.90 7.33 -5.79
CA PHE A 191 25.66 7.96 -6.21
C PHE A 191 25.48 7.87 -7.73
N VAL A 192 26.54 8.21 -8.50
CA VAL A 192 26.52 8.10 -9.96
C VAL A 192 26.29 6.67 -10.41
N GLU A 193 27.02 5.70 -9.86
CA GLU A 193 26.82 4.27 -10.17
C GLU A 193 25.37 3.82 -9.95
N ARG A 194 24.78 4.20 -8.84
CA ARG A 194 23.39 3.84 -8.53
C ARG A 194 22.39 4.57 -9.42
N ALA A 195 22.61 5.83 -9.72
CA ALA A 195 21.77 6.58 -10.63
C ALA A 195 21.80 5.97 -12.04
N GLN A 196 22.98 5.65 -12.56
CA GLN A 196 23.12 4.97 -13.84
C GLN A 196 22.45 3.60 -13.87
N ALA A 197 22.58 2.82 -12.79
CA ALA A 197 21.92 1.53 -12.65
C ALA A 197 20.39 1.67 -12.65
N ALA A 198 19.86 2.68 -11.95
CA ALA A 198 18.42 2.91 -11.84
C ALA A 198 17.77 3.31 -13.17
N VAL A 199 18.49 4.02 -14.05
CA VAL A 199 17.95 4.47 -15.33
C VAL A 199 18.31 3.55 -16.51
N LYS A 200 19.02 2.47 -16.25
CA LYS A 200 19.43 1.53 -17.27
C LYS A 200 18.23 0.92 -18.00
N GLY A 201 18.23 1.04 -19.33
CA GLY A 201 17.13 0.54 -20.17
C GLY A 201 15.93 1.48 -20.30
N LEU A 202 15.95 2.66 -19.64
CA LEU A 202 14.87 3.63 -19.73
C LEU A 202 15.06 4.69 -20.84
N GLY A 203 16.10 4.57 -21.67
CA GLY A 203 16.39 5.55 -22.70
C GLY A 203 16.93 6.90 -22.18
N ILE A 204 17.31 6.95 -20.90
CA ILE A 204 17.88 8.14 -20.25
C ILE A 204 19.40 8.11 -20.42
N VAL A 205 19.98 9.21 -20.90
CA VAL A 205 21.43 9.42 -20.97
C VAL A 205 21.90 10.10 -19.69
N VAL A 206 22.89 9.52 -19.04
CA VAL A 206 23.52 10.09 -17.85
C VAL A 206 24.92 10.59 -18.25
N GLU A 207 25.14 11.88 -18.17
CA GLU A 207 26.44 12.51 -18.34
C GLU A 207 27.04 12.83 -16.97
N VAL A 208 28.30 12.49 -16.78
CA VAL A 208 28.99 12.64 -15.50
C VAL A 208 30.18 13.57 -15.66
N PHE A 209 30.23 14.61 -14.86
CA PHE A 209 31.34 15.55 -14.84
C PHE A 209 32.19 15.32 -13.57
N ASP A 210 33.44 14.96 -13.78
CA ASP A 210 34.42 14.92 -12.69
C ASP A 210 34.90 16.34 -12.30
N GLY A 211 35.66 16.43 -11.23
CA GLY A 211 36.16 17.72 -10.75
C GLY A 211 37.03 18.50 -11.77
N ALA A 212 37.67 17.83 -12.73
CA ALA A 212 38.42 18.48 -13.79
C ALA A 212 37.52 19.06 -14.89
N ALA A 213 36.51 18.26 -15.26
CA ALA A 213 35.49 18.66 -16.24
C ALA A 213 34.65 19.84 -15.70
N MET A 214 34.21 19.78 -14.41
CA MET A 214 33.48 20.88 -13.78
C MET A 214 34.26 22.18 -13.77
N ARG A 215 35.54 22.14 -13.41
CA ARG A 215 36.40 23.34 -13.46
C ARG A 215 36.50 23.93 -14.86
N LYS A 216 36.59 23.12 -15.93
CA LYS A 216 36.58 23.59 -17.32
C LYS A 216 35.28 24.28 -17.72
N LEU A 217 34.18 23.85 -17.13
CA LEU A 217 32.85 24.41 -17.37
C LEU A 217 32.56 25.66 -16.52
N GLY A 218 33.43 25.99 -15.57
CA GLY A 218 33.23 27.10 -14.64
C GLY A 218 32.23 26.81 -13.52
N ILE A 219 32.02 25.51 -13.21
CA ILE A 219 31.15 25.04 -12.13
C ILE A 219 31.99 24.75 -10.89
#